data_126e7c311c4b5cb1bd10ff6f9a56c578
#
_entry.id   126e7c311c4b5cb1bd10ff6f9a56c578
#
_cell.length_a   1.000
_cell.length_b   1.000
_cell.length_c   1.000
_cell.angle_alpha   90.00
_cell.angle_beta   90.00
_cell.angle_gamma   90.00
#
_symmetry.space_group_name_H-M   'P 1'
#
loop_
_entity.id
_entity.type
_entity.pdbx_description
1 polymer ?
#
loop_
_entity_poly.entity_id
_entity_poly.type
_entity_poly.pdbx_seq_one_letter_code
_entity_poly.pdbx_strand_id
1 'polypeptide(L)'
;MVEATGFPDGSGGAPDATPAPATTPTGYALLGLLMFAGRTDTTVTAYELKQRADRTLRYYWVAPAMSQVYSEVTRLVAAGLVRALPDPAGPPGRRTTRYAITDAGDRALRSWLAETPADFPVLKHPVALRLLMGHLVDPATVRDMLDGYVAALADRRRDLSGVRAMLGDRPEVRYPAMVADWGLAYYDAEERIVAELRERVARDLAADPGAAPAPTDDPA
;
A
#
# COMPACT_ATOMS: atom_id res chain seq x y z
N MET A 1 -32.61 -35.60 -46.91
CA MET A 1 -33.33 -34.37 -47.16
C MET A 1 -34.03 -34.01 -45.88
N VAL A 2 -33.39 -33.19 -45.05
CA VAL A 2 -33.98 -32.67 -43.81
C VAL A 2 -33.60 -31.17 -43.77
N GLU A 3 -34.63 -30.36 -43.71
CA GLU A 3 -34.62 -28.91 -43.85
C GLU A 3 -33.95 -28.24 -42.64
N ALA A 4 -33.13 -27.22 -42.92
CA ALA A 4 -32.56 -26.33 -41.95
C ALA A 4 -33.57 -25.26 -41.53
N THR A 5 -33.97 -25.25 -40.27
CA THR A 5 -34.79 -24.18 -39.66
C THR A 5 -33.87 -23.07 -39.17
N GLY A 6 -34.02 -21.88 -39.78
CA GLY A 6 -33.28 -20.70 -39.40
C GLY A 6 -33.66 -20.14 -38.01
N PHE A 7 -32.68 -19.73 -37.24
CA PHE A 7 -32.83 -18.93 -36.01
C PHE A 7 -32.87 -17.44 -36.38
N PRO A 8 -33.73 -16.62 -35.77
CA PRO A 8 -33.76 -15.21 -36.00
C PRO A 8 -32.56 -14.51 -35.29
N ASP A 9 -31.87 -13.69 -36.05
CA ASP A 9 -30.81 -12.79 -35.61
C ASP A 9 -31.41 -11.69 -34.72
N GLY A 10 -31.14 -11.78 -33.42
CA GLY A 10 -31.53 -10.82 -32.39
C GLY A 10 -30.38 -9.86 -32.11
N SER A 11 -30.09 -8.92 -33.02
CA SER A 11 -29.18 -7.79 -32.74
C SER A 11 -29.84 -6.78 -31.80
N GLY A 12 -29.79 -7.09 -30.51
CA GLY A 12 -30.03 -6.13 -29.43
C GLY A 12 -28.69 -5.51 -29.04
N GLY A 13 -28.37 -4.34 -29.59
CA GLY A 13 -27.19 -3.56 -29.20
C GLY A 13 -27.30 -3.18 -27.73
N ALA A 14 -26.44 -3.76 -26.90
CA ALA A 14 -26.20 -3.26 -25.56
C ALA A 14 -25.56 -1.84 -25.69
N PRO A 15 -25.91 -0.88 -24.83
CA PRO A 15 -25.28 0.43 -24.84
C PRO A 15 -23.79 0.24 -24.61
N ASP A 16 -23.01 0.81 -25.53
CA ASP A 16 -21.54 0.88 -25.48
C ASP A 16 -21.11 1.62 -24.19
N ALA A 17 -20.95 0.85 -23.12
CA ALA A 17 -20.39 1.35 -21.88
C ALA A 17 -18.89 1.54 -22.13
N THR A 18 -18.51 2.74 -22.54
CA THR A 18 -17.10 3.15 -22.56
C THR A 18 -16.44 2.69 -21.27
N PRO A 19 -15.43 1.81 -21.30
CA PRO A 19 -14.79 1.35 -20.08
C PRO A 19 -14.26 2.58 -19.35
N ALA A 20 -14.64 2.74 -18.09
CA ALA A 20 -14.12 3.79 -17.22
C ALA A 20 -12.58 3.72 -17.26
N PRO A 21 -11.87 4.85 -17.40
CA PRO A 21 -10.41 4.85 -17.51
C PRO A 21 -9.83 4.10 -16.32
N ALA A 22 -9.02 3.08 -16.61
CA ALA A 22 -8.42 2.21 -15.61
C ALA A 22 -7.60 3.05 -14.63
N THR A 23 -8.12 3.21 -13.42
CA THR A 23 -7.45 3.92 -12.33
C THR A 23 -6.42 2.99 -11.68
N THR A 24 -5.26 3.50 -11.31
CA THR A 24 -4.23 2.71 -10.64
C THR A 24 -4.67 2.33 -9.21
N PRO A 25 -4.13 1.25 -8.62
CA PRO A 25 -4.37 0.94 -7.20
C PRO A 25 -4.06 2.13 -6.26
N THR A 26 -3.02 2.91 -6.57
CA THR A 26 -2.71 4.15 -5.84
C THR A 26 -3.79 5.21 -6.03
N GLY A 27 -4.32 5.35 -7.24
CA GLY A 27 -5.45 6.24 -7.52
C GLY A 27 -6.70 5.85 -6.72
N TYR A 28 -7.04 4.58 -6.64
CA TYR A 28 -8.15 4.10 -5.80
C TYR A 28 -7.90 4.32 -4.31
N ALA A 29 -6.67 4.13 -3.82
CA ALA A 29 -6.31 4.45 -2.45
C ALA A 29 -6.52 5.95 -2.15
N LEU A 30 -6.12 6.84 -3.06
CA LEU A 30 -6.34 8.28 -2.92
C LEU A 30 -7.83 8.66 -3.00
N LEU A 31 -8.64 8.02 -3.86
CA LEU A 31 -10.09 8.18 -3.88
C LEU A 31 -10.72 7.80 -2.54
N GLY A 32 -10.28 6.69 -1.94
CA GLY A 32 -10.72 6.27 -0.60
C GLY A 32 -10.40 7.32 0.48
N LEU A 33 -9.18 7.87 0.47
CA LEU A 33 -8.78 8.93 1.41
C LEU A 33 -9.56 10.24 1.21
N LEU A 34 -9.93 10.57 -0.04
CA LEU A 34 -10.81 11.70 -0.35
C LEU A 34 -12.24 11.46 0.12
N MET A 35 -12.75 10.22 0.00
CA MET A 35 -14.09 9.86 0.49
C MET A 35 -14.20 10.02 2.00
N PHE A 36 -13.20 9.59 2.77
CA PHE A 36 -13.18 9.82 4.22
C PHE A 36 -13.18 11.32 4.57
N ALA A 37 -12.53 12.16 3.75
CA ALA A 37 -12.60 13.60 3.89
C ALA A 37 -14.00 14.17 3.57
N GLY A 38 -14.60 13.69 2.48
CA GLY A 38 -15.93 14.15 2.03
C GLY A 38 -17.08 13.84 3.01
N ARG A 39 -16.94 12.79 3.83
CA ARG A 39 -17.90 12.48 4.91
C ARG A 39 -17.97 13.58 6.00
N THR A 40 -16.98 14.44 6.06
CA THR A 40 -16.90 15.61 6.96
C THR A 40 -17.11 16.93 6.23
N ASP A 41 -17.65 16.89 4.99
CA ASP A 41 -17.82 18.05 4.11
C ASP A 41 -16.53 18.84 3.83
N THR A 42 -15.37 18.16 3.93
CA THR A 42 -14.06 18.78 3.90
C THR A 42 -13.33 18.43 2.60
N THR A 43 -13.00 19.44 1.82
CA THR A 43 -12.04 19.32 0.71
C THR A 43 -10.62 19.29 1.27
N VAL A 44 -9.67 18.68 0.57
CA VAL A 44 -8.27 18.57 1.01
C VAL A 44 -7.30 19.02 -0.07
N THR A 45 -6.16 19.56 0.34
CA THR A 45 -5.04 19.86 -0.55
C THR A 45 -4.27 18.57 -0.87
N ALA A 46 -3.46 18.57 -1.93
CA ALA A 46 -2.58 17.45 -2.23
C ALA A 46 -1.59 17.16 -1.08
N TYR A 47 -1.15 18.18 -0.36
CA TYR A 47 -0.29 18.02 0.82
C TYR A 47 -1.01 17.30 1.97
N GLU A 48 -2.23 17.73 2.31
CA GLU A 48 -3.05 17.07 3.34
C GLU A 48 -3.38 15.62 2.94
N LEU A 49 -3.63 15.38 1.64
CA LEU A 49 -3.85 14.03 1.12
C LEU A 49 -2.62 13.14 1.29
N LYS A 50 -1.42 13.67 0.99
CA LYS A 50 -0.15 13.01 1.24
C LYS A 50 0.03 12.68 2.73
N GLN A 51 -0.22 13.64 3.61
CA GLN A 51 -0.13 13.39 5.06
C GLN A 51 -1.09 12.30 5.53
N ARG A 52 -2.31 12.25 4.97
CA ARG A 52 -3.27 11.17 5.25
C ARG A 52 -2.74 9.82 4.76
N ALA A 53 -2.21 9.77 3.53
CA ALA A 53 -1.59 8.56 2.99
C ALA A 53 -0.42 8.06 3.88
N ASP A 54 0.42 8.96 4.37
CA ASP A 54 1.52 8.62 5.28
C ASP A 54 1.05 8.05 6.61
N ARG A 55 -0.09 8.51 7.12
CA ARG A 55 -0.64 8.03 8.40
C ARG A 55 -1.39 6.71 8.27
N THR A 56 -1.92 6.39 7.07
CA THR A 56 -2.81 5.24 6.88
C THR A 56 -2.18 4.13 6.05
N LEU A 57 -1.52 4.44 4.92
CA LEU A 57 -1.07 3.43 3.96
C LEU A 57 0.31 2.83 4.29
N ARG A 58 1.17 3.54 5.01
CA ARG A 58 2.58 3.16 5.23
C ARG A 58 2.81 1.81 5.90
N TYR A 59 1.82 1.25 6.57
CA TYR A 59 1.96 0.02 7.35
C TYR A 59 1.67 -1.25 6.55
N TYR A 60 0.88 -1.16 5.48
CA TYR A 60 0.42 -2.31 4.70
C TYR A 60 0.38 -2.05 3.20
N TRP A 61 0.68 -0.84 2.79
CA TRP A 61 0.79 -0.39 1.41
C TRP A 61 2.00 0.53 1.26
N VAL A 62 2.24 1.01 0.06
CA VAL A 62 3.29 2.03 -0.18
C VAL A 62 2.68 3.42 0.00
N ALA A 63 3.21 4.21 0.95
CA ALA A 63 2.87 5.62 1.02
C ALA A 63 3.45 6.33 -0.23
N PRO A 64 2.60 6.87 -1.13
CA PRO A 64 3.08 7.46 -2.39
C PRO A 64 3.95 8.69 -2.11
N ALA A 65 5.01 8.88 -2.91
CA ALA A 65 5.79 10.12 -2.87
C ALA A 65 4.91 11.34 -3.23
N MET A 66 5.30 12.55 -2.84
CA MET A 66 4.52 13.76 -3.12
C MET A 66 4.27 13.97 -4.62
N SER A 67 5.28 13.69 -5.45
CA SER A 67 5.15 13.73 -6.91
C SER A 67 4.14 12.74 -7.46
N GLN A 68 4.05 11.54 -6.88
CA GLN A 68 3.06 10.53 -7.22
C GLN A 68 1.64 10.98 -6.82
N VAL A 69 1.48 11.61 -5.66
CA VAL A 69 0.19 12.17 -5.26
C VAL A 69 -0.28 13.22 -6.26
N TYR A 70 0.59 14.14 -6.67
CA TYR A 70 0.23 15.16 -7.67
C TYR A 70 -0.13 14.55 -9.03
N SER A 71 0.66 13.61 -9.52
CA SER A 71 0.39 12.97 -10.83
C SER A 71 -0.91 12.16 -10.80
N GLU A 72 -1.17 11.41 -9.74
CA GLU A 72 -2.41 10.65 -9.59
C GLU A 72 -3.63 11.56 -9.45
N VAL A 73 -3.56 12.59 -8.61
CA VAL A 73 -4.68 13.54 -8.46
C VAL A 73 -4.96 14.26 -9.79
N THR A 74 -3.93 14.65 -10.55
CA THR A 74 -4.11 15.24 -11.89
C THR A 74 -4.82 14.28 -12.84
N ARG A 75 -4.44 12.98 -12.82
CA ARG A 75 -5.09 11.93 -13.62
C ARG A 75 -6.55 11.72 -13.22
N LEU A 76 -6.82 11.69 -11.91
CA LEU A 76 -8.18 11.56 -11.38
C LEU A 76 -9.07 12.76 -11.74
N VAL A 77 -8.52 13.97 -11.74
CA VAL A 77 -9.23 15.18 -12.19
C VAL A 77 -9.52 15.10 -13.70
N ALA A 78 -8.55 14.71 -14.51
CA ALA A 78 -8.73 14.54 -15.97
C ALA A 78 -9.77 13.47 -16.29
N ALA A 79 -9.88 12.42 -15.47
CA ALA A 79 -10.89 11.37 -15.57
C ALA A 79 -12.27 11.77 -15.01
N GLY A 80 -12.43 12.97 -14.43
CA GLY A 80 -13.67 13.43 -13.84
C GLY A 80 -14.04 12.75 -12.50
N LEU A 81 -13.12 11.95 -11.91
CA LEU A 81 -13.34 11.24 -10.65
C LEU A 81 -13.10 12.13 -9.42
N VAL A 82 -12.33 13.18 -9.60
CA VAL A 82 -12.02 14.20 -8.58
C VAL A 82 -12.26 15.57 -9.19
N ARG A 83 -12.81 16.49 -8.40
CA ARG A 83 -12.93 17.91 -8.76
C ARG A 83 -11.85 18.72 -8.05
N ALA A 84 -11.25 19.66 -8.77
CA ALA A 84 -10.32 20.64 -8.26
C ALA A 84 -11.07 21.94 -7.96
N LEU A 85 -10.88 22.49 -6.78
CA LEU A 85 -11.53 23.70 -6.29
C LEU A 85 -10.46 24.71 -5.85
N PRO A 86 -10.67 26.03 -6.10
CA PRO A 86 -9.80 27.03 -5.51
C PRO A 86 -9.93 27.01 -3.98
N ASP A 87 -8.83 27.22 -3.28
CA ASP A 87 -8.83 27.36 -1.82
C ASP A 87 -9.15 28.81 -1.43
N PRO A 88 -10.33 29.11 -0.89
CA PRO A 88 -10.69 30.48 -0.50
C PRO A 88 -9.88 31.00 0.70
N ALA A 89 -9.29 30.10 1.49
CA ALA A 89 -8.50 30.44 2.67
C ALA A 89 -6.97 30.38 2.40
N GLY A 90 -6.57 30.23 1.15
CA GLY A 90 -5.17 30.17 0.76
C GLY A 90 -4.43 31.49 1.01
N PRO A 91 -3.12 31.47 1.29
CA PRO A 91 -2.34 32.68 1.49
C PRO A 91 -2.42 33.62 0.28
N PRO A 92 -2.45 34.96 0.48
CA PRO A 92 -2.45 35.91 -0.62
C PRO A 92 -1.26 35.66 -1.58
N GLY A 93 -1.55 35.58 -2.88
CA GLY A 93 -0.52 35.36 -3.92
C GLY A 93 -0.13 33.90 -4.20
N ARG A 94 -0.61 32.91 -3.43
CA ARG A 94 -0.39 31.49 -3.69
C ARG A 94 -1.73 30.79 -3.98
N ARG A 95 -1.92 30.34 -5.23
CA ARG A 95 -3.09 29.53 -5.60
C ARG A 95 -2.93 28.13 -4.99
N THR A 96 -3.65 27.87 -3.91
CA THR A 96 -3.79 26.51 -3.36
C THR A 96 -5.03 25.86 -3.98
N THR A 97 -4.88 24.62 -4.42
CA THR A 97 -5.98 23.81 -4.96
C THR A 97 -6.44 22.80 -3.93
N ARG A 98 -7.73 22.73 -3.72
CA ARG A 98 -8.38 21.71 -2.89
C ARG A 98 -9.09 20.69 -3.79
N TYR A 99 -9.19 19.49 -3.32
CA TYR A 99 -9.71 18.35 -4.07
C TYR A 99 -10.88 17.71 -3.32
N ALA A 100 -11.87 17.26 -4.07
CA ALA A 100 -12.99 16.49 -3.55
C ALA A 100 -13.33 15.38 -4.53
N ILE A 101 -13.77 14.23 -4.03
CA ILE A 101 -14.30 13.16 -4.84
C ILE A 101 -15.62 13.61 -5.51
N THR A 102 -15.86 13.16 -6.74
CA THR A 102 -17.13 13.34 -7.44
C THR A 102 -18.03 12.12 -7.25
N ASP A 103 -19.32 12.24 -7.62
CA ASP A 103 -20.23 11.08 -7.65
C ASP A 103 -19.73 9.98 -8.60
N ALA A 104 -19.07 10.35 -9.70
CA ALA A 104 -18.41 9.41 -10.60
C ALA A 104 -17.23 8.70 -9.91
N GLY A 105 -16.43 9.44 -9.13
CA GLY A 105 -15.34 8.89 -8.34
C GLY A 105 -15.82 7.94 -7.24
N ASP A 106 -16.91 8.29 -6.55
CA ASP A 106 -17.53 7.41 -5.55
C ASP A 106 -18.01 6.11 -6.18
N ARG A 107 -18.73 6.19 -7.30
CA ARG A 107 -19.18 4.99 -8.03
C ARG A 107 -18.01 4.13 -8.51
N ALA A 108 -16.98 4.73 -9.10
CA ALA A 108 -15.79 4.01 -9.56
C ALA A 108 -15.07 3.28 -8.42
N LEU A 109 -14.94 3.93 -7.26
CA LEU A 109 -14.35 3.31 -6.07
C LEU A 109 -15.18 2.14 -5.56
N ARG A 110 -16.51 2.27 -5.50
CA ARG A 110 -17.42 1.20 -5.06
C ARG A 110 -17.40 0.00 -6.02
N SER A 111 -17.43 0.24 -7.32
CA SER A 111 -17.34 -0.82 -8.33
C SER A 111 -15.99 -1.55 -8.20
N TRP A 112 -14.89 -0.83 -8.07
CA TRP A 112 -13.57 -1.44 -7.85
C TRP A 112 -13.54 -2.33 -6.59
N LEU A 113 -14.11 -1.86 -5.48
CA LEU A 113 -14.15 -2.62 -4.23
C LEU A 113 -15.02 -3.88 -4.32
N ALA A 114 -16.11 -3.84 -5.09
CA ALA A 114 -17.09 -4.92 -5.17
C ALA A 114 -16.79 -5.94 -6.28
N GLU A 115 -16.22 -5.50 -7.40
CA GLU A 115 -16.18 -6.26 -8.65
C GLU A 115 -14.75 -6.67 -9.05
N THR A 116 -13.72 -5.96 -8.58
CA THR A 116 -12.34 -6.28 -8.92
C THR A 116 -11.78 -7.30 -7.94
N PRO A 117 -11.35 -8.48 -8.41
CA PRO A 117 -10.67 -9.45 -7.54
C PRO A 117 -9.41 -8.84 -6.92
N ALA A 118 -9.15 -9.14 -5.66
CA ALA A 118 -7.90 -8.74 -5.03
C ALA A 118 -6.74 -9.60 -5.56
N ASP A 119 -5.67 -8.94 -6.03
CA ASP A 119 -4.46 -9.63 -6.42
C ASP A 119 -3.78 -10.30 -5.22
N PHE A 120 -3.11 -11.43 -5.48
CA PHE A 120 -2.26 -12.03 -4.45
C PHE A 120 -1.04 -11.13 -4.19
N PRO A 121 -0.74 -10.80 -2.92
CA PRO A 121 0.36 -9.90 -2.61
C PRO A 121 1.71 -10.52 -2.96
N VAL A 122 2.55 -9.77 -3.68
CA VAL A 122 3.95 -10.17 -3.96
C VAL A 122 4.81 -9.76 -2.77
N LEU A 123 5.47 -10.74 -2.16
CA LEU A 123 6.40 -10.50 -1.07
C LEU A 123 7.69 -9.86 -1.59
N LYS A 124 7.86 -8.57 -1.36
CA LYS A 124 9.10 -7.82 -1.62
C LYS A 124 9.78 -7.50 -0.29
N HIS A 125 10.46 -8.50 0.26
CA HIS A 125 11.05 -8.41 1.59
C HIS A 125 12.57 -8.20 1.51
N PRO A 126 13.09 -6.98 1.85
CA PRO A 126 14.52 -6.68 1.69
C PRO A 126 15.45 -7.54 2.55
N VAL A 127 15.00 -7.92 3.75
CA VAL A 127 15.79 -8.77 4.66
C VAL A 127 15.86 -10.20 4.13
N ALA A 128 14.73 -10.76 3.67
CA ALA A 128 14.70 -12.10 3.06
C ALA A 128 15.58 -12.16 1.80
N LEU A 129 15.56 -11.11 0.97
CA LEU A 129 16.45 -11.02 -0.19
C LEU A 129 17.94 -11.06 0.20
N ARG A 130 18.34 -10.32 1.23
CA ARG A 130 19.72 -10.31 1.73
C ARG A 130 20.10 -11.64 2.38
N LEU A 131 19.18 -12.23 3.13
CA LEU A 131 19.37 -13.54 3.76
C LEU A 131 19.57 -14.65 2.72
N LEU A 132 18.89 -14.58 1.57
CA LEU A 132 19.10 -15.50 0.44
C LEU A 132 20.56 -15.54 -0.02
N MET A 133 21.27 -14.42 0.10
CA MET A 133 22.68 -14.26 -0.28
C MET A 133 23.60 -14.21 0.95
N GLY A 134 23.13 -14.62 2.11
CA GLY A 134 23.86 -14.52 3.38
C GLY A 134 25.19 -15.28 3.43
N HIS A 135 25.33 -16.34 2.59
CA HIS A 135 26.58 -17.11 2.45
C HIS A 135 27.75 -16.30 1.87
N LEU A 136 27.51 -15.11 1.33
CA LEU A 136 28.55 -14.23 0.78
C LEU A 136 29.19 -13.31 1.81
N VAL A 137 28.69 -13.32 3.04
CA VAL A 137 29.18 -12.46 4.13
C VAL A 137 29.38 -13.27 5.41
N ASP A 138 30.10 -12.68 6.36
CA ASP A 138 30.29 -13.27 7.68
C ASP A 138 28.91 -13.49 8.38
N PRO A 139 28.68 -14.65 8.99
CA PRO A 139 27.46 -14.93 9.74
C PRO A 139 27.15 -13.90 10.84
N ALA A 140 28.18 -13.25 11.43
CA ALA A 140 27.96 -12.14 12.36
C ALA A 140 27.27 -10.94 11.69
N THR A 141 27.62 -10.64 10.42
CA THR A 141 26.97 -9.61 9.62
C THR A 141 25.49 -9.95 9.36
N VAL A 142 25.18 -11.21 9.11
CA VAL A 142 23.78 -11.67 8.95
C VAL A 142 23.01 -11.50 10.26
N ARG A 143 23.62 -11.89 11.38
CA ARG A 143 23.01 -11.70 12.71
C ARG A 143 22.70 -10.22 12.98
N ASP A 144 23.67 -9.32 12.77
CA ASP A 144 23.53 -7.89 13.02
C ASP A 144 22.44 -7.27 12.11
N MET A 145 22.31 -7.75 10.88
CA MET A 145 21.21 -7.37 9.98
C MET A 145 19.84 -7.79 10.56
N LEU A 146 19.73 -9.02 11.08
CA LEU A 146 18.49 -9.51 11.70
C LEU A 146 18.17 -8.77 12.99
N ASP A 147 19.18 -8.44 13.82
CA ASP A 147 19.01 -7.63 15.03
C ASP A 147 18.50 -6.23 14.72
N GLY A 148 19.07 -5.58 13.72
CA GLY A 148 18.59 -4.27 13.26
C GLY A 148 17.16 -4.33 12.73
N TYR A 149 16.78 -5.42 12.08
CA TYR A 149 15.41 -5.60 11.61
C TYR A 149 14.41 -5.80 12.75
N VAL A 150 14.75 -6.57 13.79
CA VAL A 150 13.91 -6.72 14.99
C VAL A 150 13.68 -5.37 15.67
N ALA A 151 14.71 -4.53 15.80
CA ALA A 151 14.56 -3.20 16.35
C ALA A 151 13.58 -2.34 15.52
N ALA A 152 13.71 -2.39 14.19
CA ALA A 152 12.81 -1.67 13.28
C ALA A 152 11.36 -2.20 13.34
N LEU A 153 11.15 -3.51 13.50
CA LEU A 153 9.83 -4.11 13.72
C LEU A 153 9.18 -3.59 14.99
N ALA A 154 9.93 -3.56 16.10
CA ALA A 154 9.44 -3.05 17.39
C ALA A 154 8.97 -1.58 17.29
N ASP A 155 9.71 -0.74 16.55
CA ASP A 155 9.32 0.65 16.31
C ASP A 155 8.02 0.74 15.50
N ARG A 156 7.93 -0.02 14.41
CA ARG A 156 6.72 -0.06 13.56
C ARG A 156 5.50 -0.57 14.32
N ARG A 157 5.70 -1.58 15.14
CA ARG A 157 4.65 -2.14 15.99
C ARG A 157 4.13 -1.12 17.00
N ARG A 158 5.03 -0.37 17.66
CA ARG A 158 4.64 0.71 18.59
C ARG A 158 3.84 1.80 17.89
N ASP A 159 4.30 2.26 16.73
CA ASP A 159 3.60 3.25 15.92
C ASP A 159 2.17 2.80 15.55
N LEU A 160 2.04 1.56 15.05
CA LEU A 160 0.74 1.02 14.64
C LEU A 160 -0.18 0.76 15.83
N SER A 161 0.36 0.34 16.98
CA SER A 161 -0.40 0.21 18.23
C SER A 161 -0.99 1.55 18.67
N GLY A 162 -0.23 2.65 18.53
CA GLY A 162 -0.74 3.99 18.77
C GLY A 162 -1.89 4.37 17.84
N VAL A 163 -1.77 4.03 16.56
CA VAL A 163 -2.85 4.24 15.57
C VAL A 163 -4.09 3.42 15.94
N ARG A 164 -3.92 2.12 16.28
CA ARG A 164 -5.03 1.24 16.69
C ARG A 164 -5.75 1.78 17.93
N ALA A 165 -5.00 2.23 18.95
CA ALA A 165 -5.56 2.83 20.14
C ALA A 165 -6.36 4.11 19.86
N MET A 166 -5.86 4.97 18.97
CA MET A 166 -6.55 6.20 18.53
C MET A 166 -7.86 5.90 17.78
N LEU A 167 -7.91 4.85 16.97
CA LEU A 167 -9.12 4.44 16.26
C LEU A 167 -10.19 3.98 17.24
N GLY A 168 -9.85 3.23 18.28
CA GLY A 168 -10.80 2.63 19.21
C GLY A 168 -11.74 1.64 18.51
N ASP A 169 -12.92 1.43 19.14
CA ASP A 169 -13.89 0.43 18.66
C ASP A 169 -15.17 1.08 18.07
N ARG A 170 -15.05 2.30 17.57
CA ARG A 170 -16.17 3.01 16.97
C ARG A 170 -16.60 2.36 15.65
N PRO A 171 -17.92 2.22 15.38
CA PRO A 171 -18.44 1.57 14.18
C PRO A 171 -17.90 2.18 12.88
N GLU A 172 -17.70 3.50 12.84
CA GLU A 172 -17.27 4.25 11.65
C GLU A 172 -15.84 3.91 11.23
N VAL A 173 -15.02 3.43 12.15
CA VAL A 173 -13.62 3.06 11.93
C VAL A 173 -13.37 1.55 12.06
N ARG A 174 -14.43 0.74 12.08
CA ARG A 174 -14.33 -0.72 12.20
C ARG A 174 -13.33 -1.34 11.22
N TYR A 175 -13.42 -1.02 9.94
CA TYR A 175 -12.50 -1.59 8.94
C TYR A 175 -11.08 -1.07 9.05
N PRO A 176 -10.82 0.24 9.23
CA PRO A 176 -9.50 0.73 9.59
C PRO A 176 -8.89 0.06 10.83
N ALA A 177 -9.70 -0.21 11.88
CA ALA A 177 -9.25 -0.92 13.07
C ALA A 177 -8.85 -2.38 12.74
N MET A 178 -9.67 -3.12 11.97
CA MET A 178 -9.34 -4.48 11.51
C MET A 178 -8.03 -4.52 10.69
N VAL A 179 -7.77 -3.51 9.86
CA VAL A 179 -6.51 -3.41 9.11
C VAL A 179 -5.33 -3.15 10.04
N ALA A 180 -5.50 -2.32 11.08
CA ALA A 180 -4.48 -2.12 12.09
C ALA A 180 -4.21 -3.40 12.90
N ASP A 181 -5.24 -4.14 13.28
CA ASP A 181 -5.11 -5.43 13.97
C ASP A 181 -4.39 -6.47 13.08
N TRP A 182 -4.70 -6.52 11.78
CA TRP A 182 -3.96 -7.36 10.83
C TRP A 182 -2.47 -6.98 10.76
N GLY A 183 -2.17 -5.67 10.65
CA GLY A 183 -0.78 -5.20 10.62
C GLY A 183 -0.01 -5.55 11.90
N LEU A 184 -0.64 -5.47 13.07
CA LEU A 184 -0.04 -5.87 14.34
C LEU A 184 0.25 -7.37 14.37
N ALA A 185 -0.71 -8.20 13.95
CA ALA A 185 -0.53 -9.65 13.84
C ALA A 185 0.58 -10.02 12.84
N TYR A 186 0.71 -9.28 11.73
CA TYR A 186 1.80 -9.44 10.78
C TYR A 186 3.16 -9.15 11.43
N TYR A 187 3.32 -8.04 12.16
CA TYR A 187 4.57 -7.72 12.85
C TYR A 187 4.92 -8.75 13.93
N ASP A 188 3.94 -9.26 14.68
CA ASP A 188 4.15 -10.32 15.66
C ASP A 188 4.60 -11.65 14.99
N ALA A 189 4.09 -11.96 13.78
CA ALA A 189 4.52 -13.12 13.01
C ALA A 189 5.96 -12.94 12.48
N GLU A 190 6.28 -11.76 11.94
CA GLU A 190 7.64 -11.42 11.48
C GLU A 190 8.66 -11.51 12.60
N GLU A 191 8.35 -10.98 13.78
CA GLU A 191 9.23 -11.03 14.93
C GLU A 191 9.57 -12.50 15.33
N ARG A 192 8.57 -13.37 15.32
CA ARG A 192 8.79 -14.82 15.58
C ARG A 192 9.66 -15.48 14.53
N ILE A 193 9.39 -15.20 13.23
CA ILE A 193 10.21 -15.74 12.12
C ILE A 193 11.66 -15.30 12.28
N VAL A 194 11.89 -14.03 12.54
CA VAL A 194 13.25 -13.49 12.68
C VAL A 194 13.96 -14.05 13.92
N ALA A 195 13.24 -14.23 15.04
CA ALA A 195 13.81 -14.86 16.24
C ALA A 195 14.31 -16.29 15.94
N GLU A 196 13.53 -17.11 15.22
CA GLU A 196 13.93 -18.46 14.82
C GLU A 196 15.14 -18.44 13.87
N LEU A 197 15.18 -17.49 12.92
CA LEU A 197 16.33 -17.34 12.00
C LEU A 197 17.61 -16.94 12.75
N ARG A 198 17.51 -16.03 13.72
CA ARG A 198 18.63 -15.62 14.57
C ARG A 198 19.22 -16.80 15.37
N GLU A 199 18.36 -17.64 15.93
CA GLU A 199 18.81 -18.86 16.63
C GLU A 199 19.53 -19.83 15.68
N ARG A 200 19.09 -19.95 14.44
CA ARG A 200 19.75 -20.77 13.41
C ARG A 200 21.14 -20.21 13.08
N VAL A 201 21.23 -18.90 12.78
CA VAL A 201 22.52 -18.24 12.50
C VAL A 201 23.48 -18.35 13.71
N ALA A 202 22.95 -18.23 14.94
CA ALA A 202 23.78 -18.37 16.14
C ALA A 202 24.34 -19.80 16.29
N ARG A 203 23.57 -20.82 15.93
CA ARG A 203 24.06 -22.22 15.91
C ARG A 203 25.15 -22.46 14.85
N ASP A 204 24.98 -21.88 13.66
CA ASP A 204 25.96 -21.96 12.58
C ASP A 204 27.28 -21.29 12.98
N LEU A 205 27.21 -20.12 13.65
CA LEU A 205 28.40 -19.46 14.25
C LEU A 205 29.09 -20.29 15.32
N ALA A 206 28.33 -21.04 16.12
CA ALA A 206 28.90 -21.89 17.17
C ALA A 206 29.50 -23.18 16.62
N ALA A 207 29.00 -23.67 15.48
CA ALA A 207 29.48 -24.87 14.81
C ALA A 207 30.76 -24.63 13.98
N ASP A 208 30.95 -23.44 13.44
CA ASP A 208 32.14 -23.07 12.66
C ASP A 208 32.64 -21.66 13.06
N PRO A 209 33.37 -21.55 14.21
CA PRO A 209 33.91 -20.27 14.68
C PRO A 209 35.04 -19.70 13.81
N GLY A 210 35.40 -20.36 12.71
CA GLY A 210 36.54 -20.02 11.83
C GLY A 210 36.18 -19.78 10.37
N ALA A 211 34.93 -19.80 9.97
CA ALA A 211 34.51 -19.47 8.61
C ALA A 211 34.63 -17.94 8.35
N ALA A 212 35.90 -17.48 8.30
CA ALA A 212 36.18 -16.17 7.73
C ALA A 212 35.89 -16.23 6.21
N PRO A 213 35.31 -15.15 5.60
CA PRO A 213 35.13 -15.11 4.15
C PRO A 213 36.47 -15.35 3.47
N ALA A 214 36.48 -16.22 2.43
CA ALA A 214 37.67 -16.45 1.63
C ALA A 214 38.22 -15.11 1.13
N PRO A 215 39.55 -14.87 1.18
CA PRO A 215 40.10 -13.63 0.68
C PRO A 215 39.69 -13.49 -0.78
N THR A 216 39.11 -12.34 -1.13
CA THR A 216 38.91 -11.95 -2.52
C THR A 216 40.29 -11.87 -3.15
N ASP A 217 40.65 -12.83 -4.01
CA ASP A 217 41.79 -12.72 -4.92
C ASP A 217 41.51 -11.49 -5.80
N ASP A 218 42.19 -10.39 -5.49
CA ASP A 218 42.25 -9.18 -6.33
C ASP A 218 43.21 -9.53 -7.48
N PRO A 219 42.76 -9.68 -8.74
CA PRO A 219 43.67 -9.87 -9.86
C PRO A 219 44.34 -8.54 -10.15
N ALA A 220 45.65 -8.50 -9.95
CA ALA A 220 46.55 -7.42 -10.32
C ALA A 220 46.51 -7.10 -11.83
#